data_2c4adf2b3490978f7fba5b7d44c49bdc
#
_entry.id   2c4adf2b3490978f7fba5b7d44c49bdc
#
_cell.length_a   1.000
_cell.length_b   1.000
_cell.length_c   1.000
_cell.angle_alpha   90.00
_cell.angle_beta   90.00
_cell.angle_gamma   90.00
#
_symmetry.space_group_name_H-M   'P 1'
#
loop_
_entity.id
_entity.type
_entity.pdbx_description
1 polymer ?
#
loop_
_entity_poly.entity_id
_entity_poly.type
_entity_poly.pdbx_seq_one_letter_code
_entity_poly.pdbx_strand_id
1 'polypeptide(L)'
;MPKAVKTDVLYDVIILGAGPAGLTAAIYASRSLLKTLVIDSAPAGGLASTTEVIENYPGFPNGVTGPQLMAAFRQQAEKFQAEIIEMIPINSVNLSGREKIVTTDLGTFRSKAIIIASGRRYKEIGVKGEDEYKGKGVSYCATCDAPLFRGKDVVVVGGGSSGIQETLRLLKFVNSVVLVGFPPHQTAGPALLARIKEQKNITLLLHHRLLEIYGERTVRGVKIEDLETGEVRDIRVDGVFIFASLTPNSELFEEIEKDRNGFILAEDRTLKTNLPGVYVAGDVRSKILRQIATAVGDGALAAHAVKQYLHELEKEKTDNS
;
A
#
# COMPACT_ATOMS: atom_id res chain seq x y z
N MET A 1 13.10 10.23 21.99
CA MET A 1 14.23 9.63 21.27
C MET A 1 13.80 8.25 20.80
N PRO A 2 13.98 7.87 19.53
CA PRO A 2 13.72 6.51 19.10
C PRO A 2 14.58 5.57 19.94
N LYS A 3 13.98 4.47 20.44
CA LYS A 3 14.73 3.42 21.14
C LYS A 3 15.85 2.95 20.22
N ALA A 4 17.08 2.82 20.76
CA ALA A 4 18.21 2.28 20.00
C ALA A 4 17.82 0.90 19.46
N VAL A 5 17.84 0.76 18.15
CA VAL A 5 17.46 -0.47 17.46
C VAL A 5 18.56 -1.50 17.70
N LYS A 6 18.20 -2.65 18.25
CA LYS A 6 19.16 -3.72 18.55
C LYS A 6 19.29 -4.64 17.34
N THR A 7 20.42 -4.61 16.65
CA THR A 7 20.72 -5.48 15.50
C THR A 7 21.19 -6.89 15.89
N ASP A 8 21.68 -7.08 17.11
CA ASP A 8 22.22 -8.39 17.60
C ASP A 8 21.14 -9.33 18.18
N VAL A 9 19.89 -9.08 17.82
CA VAL A 9 18.74 -9.80 18.36
C VAL A 9 18.19 -10.76 17.32
N LEU A 10 17.97 -12.02 17.71
CA LEU A 10 17.16 -12.95 16.92
C LEU A 10 15.68 -12.75 17.30
N TYR A 11 14.89 -12.25 16.34
CA TYR A 11 13.45 -12.13 16.48
C TYR A 11 12.77 -13.48 16.19
N ASP A 12 11.61 -13.71 16.77
CA ASP A 12 10.78 -14.86 16.39
C ASP A 12 10.15 -14.61 15.02
N VAL A 13 9.71 -13.37 14.78
CA VAL A 13 9.15 -12.95 13.50
C VAL A 13 9.52 -11.50 13.17
N ILE A 14 9.90 -11.26 11.90
CA ILE A 14 9.95 -9.93 11.32
C ILE A 14 8.79 -9.80 10.33
N ILE A 15 8.09 -8.66 10.38
CA ILE A 15 6.97 -8.32 9.54
C ILE A 15 7.41 -7.16 8.62
N LEU A 16 7.30 -7.35 7.31
CA LEU A 16 7.70 -6.38 6.31
C LEU A 16 6.49 -5.63 5.80
N GLY A 17 6.30 -4.40 6.29
CA GLY A 17 5.18 -3.53 6.03
C GLY A 17 4.29 -3.31 7.26
N ALA A 18 3.99 -2.04 7.56
CA ALA A 18 3.19 -1.57 8.68
C ALA A 18 1.79 -1.09 8.26
N GLY A 19 1.22 -1.67 7.18
CA GLY A 19 -0.17 -1.48 6.80
C GLY A 19 -1.14 -2.30 7.67
N PRO A 20 -2.45 -2.35 7.32
CA PRO A 20 -3.46 -3.08 8.10
C PRO A 20 -3.10 -4.54 8.36
N ALA A 21 -2.55 -5.25 7.36
CA ALA A 21 -2.12 -6.64 7.50
C ALA A 21 -0.94 -6.77 8.46
N GLY A 22 0.10 -5.96 8.29
CA GLY A 22 1.30 -6.05 9.10
C GLY A 22 1.08 -5.65 10.55
N LEU A 23 0.35 -4.56 10.80
CA LEU A 23 0.00 -4.14 12.17
C LEU A 23 -0.90 -5.17 12.87
N THR A 24 -1.84 -5.79 12.14
CA THR A 24 -2.63 -6.89 12.70
C THR A 24 -1.77 -8.11 13.01
N ALA A 25 -0.88 -8.49 12.10
CA ALA A 25 0.05 -9.59 12.35
C ALA A 25 0.91 -9.31 13.59
N ALA A 26 1.39 -8.07 13.75
CA ALA A 26 2.16 -7.65 14.91
C ALA A 26 1.36 -7.79 16.23
N ILE A 27 0.10 -7.36 16.23
CA ILE A 27 -0.80 -7.52 17.38
C ILE A 27 -0.91 -9.00 17.79
N TYR A 28 -1.21 -9.88 16.82
CA TYR A 28 -1.43 -11.31 17.11
C TYR A 28 -0.14 -12.03 17.51
N ALA A 29 0.98 -11.75 16.84
CA ALA A 29 2.27 -12.33 17.16
C ALA A 29 2.74 -11.91 18.57
N SER A 30 2.72 -10.61 18.87
CA SER A 30 3.17 -10.08 20.16
C SER A 30 2.26 -10.52 21.32
N ARG A 31 0.92 -10.60 21.11
CA ARG A 31 0.01 -11.19 22.10
C ARG A 31 0.31 -12.67 22.37
N SER A 32 0.90 -13.37 21.42
CA SER A 32 1.38 -14.74 21.60
C SER A 32 2.78 -14.80 22.19
N LEU A 33 3.31 -13.69 22.72
CA LEU A 33 4.63 -13.54 23.32
C LEU A 33 5.78 -13.80 22.34
N LEU A 34 5.54 -13.72 21.03
CA LEU A 34 6.59 -13.78 20.04
C LEU A 34 7.35 -12.45 20.00
N LYS A 35 8.68 -12.51 19.99
CA LYS A 35 9.52 -11.33 19.80
C LYS A 35 9.37 -10.83 18.38
N THR A 36 8.62 -9.73 18.23
CA THR A 36 8.10 -9.23 16.95
C THR A 36 8.72 -7.90 16.57
N LEU A 37 9.25 -7.80 15.35
CA LEU A 37 9.71 -6.56 14.74
C LEU A 37 8.89 -6.29 13.46
N VAL A 38 8.41 -5.06 13.32
CA VAL A 38 7.81 -4.55 12.09
C VAL A 38 8.77 -3.56 11.45
N ILE A 39 9.01 -3.67 10.14
CA ILE A 39 9.84 -2.73 9.37
C ILE A 39 9.01 -2.21 8.19
N ASP A 40 8.97 -0.88 8.03
CA ASP A 40 8.35 -0.22 6.89
C ASP A 40 9.25 0.89 6.34
N SER A 41 9.31 1.02 5.03
CA SER A 41 10.03 2.11 4.36
C SER A 41 9.26 3.44 4.37
N ALA A 42 7.98 3.41 4.72
CA ALA A 42 7.09 4.55 4.81
C ALA A 42 6.54 4.70 6.24
N PRO A 43 5.81 5.78 6.55
CA PRO A 43 5.06 5.89 7.79
C PRO A 43 4.05 4.74 7.95
N ALA A 44 3.88 4.26 9.18
CA ALA A 44 2.95 3.18 9.49
C ALA A 44 1.51 3.54 9.09
N GLY A 45 0.81 2.56 8.49
CA GLY A 45 -0.58 2.68 8.05
C GLY A 45 -0.80 2.28 6.58
N GLY A 46 0.24 2.33 5.76
CA GLY A 46 0.16 1.98 4.33
C GLY A 46 -0.92 2.79 3.59
N LEU A 47 -1.42 2.28 2.47
CA LEU A 47 -2.48 2.96 1.69
C LEU A 47 -3.77 3.22 2.48
N ALA A 48 -4.06 2.46 3.53
CA ALA A 48 -5.25 2.70 4.36
C ALA A 48 -5.19 4.06 5.07
N SER A 49 -4.00 4.53 5.48
CA SER A 49 -3.82 5.83 6.13
C SER A 49 -4.11 7.01 5.20
N THR A 50 -4.15 6.80 3.88
CA THR A 50 -4.45 7.85 2.92
C THR A 50 -5.95 8.01 2.66
N THR A 51 -6.79 7.09 3.13
CA THR A 51 -8.24 7.13 2.93
C THR A 51 -8.91 8.14 3.88
N GLU A 52 -9.72 9.04 3.33
CA GLU A 52 -10.38 10.08 4.11
C GLU A 52 -11.42 9.51 5.07
N VAL A 53 -12.33 8.70 4.53
CA VAL A 53 -13.39 8.03 5.31
C VAL A 53 -13.48 6.58 4.85
N ILE A 54 -13.36 5.68 5.81
CA ILE A 54 -13.52 4.24 5.65
C ILE A 54 -14.90 3.88 6.20
N GLU A 55 -15.82 3.55 5.32
CA GLU A 55 -17.23 3.26 5.66
C GLU A 55 -17.52 1.75 5.73
N ASN A 56 -16.58 0.93 5.25
CA ASN A 56 -16.74 -0.52 5.10
C ASN A 56 -15.85 -1.36 6.03
N TYR A 57 -15.34 -0.75 7.11
CA TYR A 57 -14.65 -1.48 8.16
C TYR A 57 -15.58 -1.70 9.35
N PRO A 58 -15.88 -2.96 9.72
CA PRO A 58 -16.82 -3.25 10.81
C PRO A 58 -16.41 -2.61 12.14
N GLY A 59 -17.40 -2.14 12.91
CA GLY A 59 -17.20 -1.48 14.19
C GLY A 59 -17.29 0.05 14.13
N PHE A 60 -17.36 0.64 12.94
CA PHE A 60 -17.47 2.09 12.73
C PHE A 60 -18.70 2.45 11.90
N PRO A 61 -19.91 2.44 12.47
CA PRO A 61 -21.16 2.67 11.73
C PRO A 61 -21.25 4.06 11.07
N ASN A 62 -20.53 5.04 11.60
CA ASN A 62 -20.43 6.39 11.04
C ASN A 62 -19.17 6.63 10.21
N GLY A 63 -18.44 5.55 9.88
CA GLY A 63 -17.12 5.64 9.25
C GLY A 63 -16.01 6.04 10.23
N VAL A 64 -14.79 5.89 9.79
CA VAL A 64 -13.56 6.31 10.49
C VAL A 64 -12.55 6.82 9.48
N THR A 65 -11.73 7.80 9.84
CA THR A 65 -10.66 8.22 8.92
C THR A 65 -9.54 7.19 8.88
N GLY A 66 -8.89 7.04 7.71
CA GLY A 66 -7.74 6.15 7.58
C GLY A 66 -6.64 6.40 8.61
N PRO A 67 -6.20 7.66 8.81
CA PRO A 67 -5.22 7.98 9.84
C PRO A 67 -5.63 7.56 11.25
N GLN A 68 -6.90 7.78 11.65
CA GLN A 68 -7.40 7.39 12.97
C GLN A 68 -7.41 5.86 13.15
N LEU A 69 -7.89 5.13 12.15
CA LEU A 69 -7.92 3.68 12.20
C LEU A 69 -6.51 3.09 12.31
N MET A 70 -5.58 3.59 11.48
CA MET A 70 -4.20 3.08 11.48
C MET A 70 -3.41 3.47 12.73
N ALA A 71 -3.66 4.66 13.29
CA ALA A 71 -3.10 5.05 14.58
C ALA A 71 -3.57 4.12 15.72
N ALA A 72 -4.85 3.73 15.71
CA ALA A 72 -5.38 2.77 16.69
C ALA A 72 -4.73 1.37 16.54
N PHE A 73 -4.52 0.89 15.30
CA PHE A 73 -3.82 -0.39 15.06
C PHE A 73 -2.39 -0.34 15.56
N ARG A 74 -1.67 0.74 15.26
CA ARG A 74 -0.30 0.96 15.74
C ARG A 74 -0.22 0.95 17.27
N GLN A 75 -1.05 1.75 17.93
CA GLN A 75 -1.10 1.80 19.40
C GLN A 75 -1.38 0.44 20.02
N GLN A 76 -2.25 -0.35 19.38
CA GLN A 76 -2.56 -1.70 19.85
C GLN A 76 -1.37 -2.65 19.69
N ALA A 77 -0.61 -2.58 18.59
CA ALA A 77 0.60 -3.36 18.39
C ALA A 77 1.69 -2.98 19.41
N GLU A 78 1.93 -1.69 19.60
CA GLU A 78 2.89 -1.16 20.59
C GLU A 78 2.52 -1.53 22.04
N LYS A 79 1.22 -1.54 22.38
CA LYS A 79 0.71 -2.00 23.68
C LYS A 79 1.12 -3.44 23.99
N PHE A 80 1.20 -4.30 22.98
CA PHE A 80 1.65 -5.68 23.11
C PHE A 80 3.17 -5.84 22.87
N GLN A 81 3.91 -4.74 22.89
CA GLN A 81 5.38 -4.70 22.79
C GLN A 81 5.94 -5.12 21.43
N ALA A 82 5.17 -5.01 20.35
CA ALA A 82 5.73 -5.07 19.01
C ALA A 82 6.73 -3.90 18.83
N GLU A 83 7.92 -4.20 18.35
CA GLU A 83 8.88 -3.19 17.93
C GLU A 83 8.51 -2.73 16.51
N ILE A 84 8.40 -1.42 16.25
CA ILE A 84 8.05 -0.86 14.94
C ILE A 84 9.13 0.12 14.52
N ILE A 85 9.74 -0.15 13.38
CA ILE A 85 10.71 0.72 12.71
C ILE A 85 10.06 1.18 11.40
N GLU A 86 9.94 2.48 11.24
CA GLU A 86 9.35 3.09 10.05
C GLU A 86 10.29 4.09 9.40
N MET A 87 10.02 4.48 8.14
CA MET A 87 10.85 5.39 7.36
C MET A 87 12.26 4.86 7.07
N ILE A 88 12.42 3.53 7.02
CA ILE A 88 13.70 2.89 6.78
C ILE A 88 13.60 1.95 5.58
N PRO A 89 14.29 2.26 4.47
CA PRO A 89 14.33 1.39 3.30
C PRO A 89 14.85 -0.01 3.64
N ILE A 90 14.23 -1.03 3.05
CA ILE A 90 14.71 -2.41 3.08
C ILE A 90 15.59 -2.58 1.84
N ASN A 91 16.88 -2.78 2.05
CA ASN A 91 17.85 -2.87 0.96
C ASN A 91 17.90 -4.26 0.33
N SER A 92 17.80 -5.30 1.16
CA SER A 92 17.78 -6.69 0.69
C SER A 92 17.16 -7.62 1.73
N VAL A 93 16.75 -8.79 1.27
CA VAL A 93 16.28 -9.89 2.11
C VAL A 93 16.95 -11.19 1.67
N ASN A 94 17.20 -12.09 2.64
CA ASN A 94 17.56 -13.48 2.37
C ASN A 94 16.58 -14.37 3.13
N LEU A 95 15.74 -15.09 2.41
CA LEU A 95 14.58 -15.82 2.95
C LEU A 95 14.74 -17.34 2.89
N SER A 96 15.77 -17.86 2.22
CA SER A 96 15.95 -19.31 1.98
C SER A 96 16.52 -20.08 3.17
N GLY A 97 17.30 -19.43 4.04
CA GLY A 97 17.95 -20.06 5.20
C GLY A 97 17.01 -20.37 6.38
N ARG A 98 17.51 -21.09 7.39
CA ARG A 98 16.82 -21.29 8.68
C ARG A 98 16.54 -19.97 9.39
N GLU A 99 17.53 -19.08 9.40
CA GLU A 99 17.36 -17.70 9.84
C GLU A 99 17.05 -16.83 8.61
N LYS A 100 16.04 -16.00 8.74
CA LYS A 100 15.67 -15.00 7.72
C LYS A 100 16.41 -13.71 8.02
N ILE A 101 16.96 -13.08 7.00
CA ILE A 101 17.79 -11.89 7.12
C ILE A 101 17.15 -10.74 6.38
N VAL A 102 17.07 -9.58 7.04
CA VAL A 102 16.58 -8.32 6.47
C VAL A 102 17.66 -7.27 6.66
N THR A 103 18.14 -6.68 5.59
CA THR A 103 19.19 -5.64 5.62
C THR A 103 18.56 -4.27 5.33
N THR A 104 18.89 -3.30 6.15
CA THR A 104 18.44 -1.90 6.06
C THR A 104 19.62 -0.97 6.30
N ASP A 105 19.43 0.34 6.17
CA ASP A 105 20.45 1.34 6.50
C ASP A 105 20.79 1.39 8.00
N LEU A 106 19.93 0.85 8.88
CA LEU A 106 20.21 0.73 10.32
C LEU A 106 21.01 -0.52 10.68
N GLY A 107 21.23 -1.45 9.74
CA GLY A 107 21.93 -2.70 9.94
C GLY A 107 21.09 -3.92 9.51
N THR A 108 21.57 -5.09 9.96
CA THR A 108 20.98 -6.38 9.58
C THR A 108 20.17 -6.96 10.74
N PHE A 109 18.95 -7.35 10.45
CA PHE A 109 18.02 -7.99 11.39
C PHE A 109 17.82 -9.45 11.03
N ARG A 110 17.71 -10.30 12.05
CA ARG A 110 17.53 -11.75 11.90
C ARG A 110 16.27 -12.22 12.59
N SER A 111 15.56 -13.17 11.96
CA SER A 111 14.39 -13.81 12.54
C SER A 111 14.28 -15.28 12.15
N LYS A 112 13.47 -16.02 12.91
CA LYS A 112 13.10 -17.41 12.59
C LYS A 112 12.04 -17.50 11.50
N ALA A 113 11.17 -16.48 11.40
CA ALA A 113 10.09 -16.40 10.40
C ALA A 113 9.92 -14.97 9.87
N ILE A 114 9.33 -14.85 8.68
CA ILE A 114 8.97 -13.58 8.04
C ILE A 114 7.48 -13.58 7.68
N ILE A 115 6.83 -12.42 7.85
CA ILE A 115 5.54 -12.13 7.25
C ILE A 115 5.71 -10.97 6.27
N ILE A 116 5.49 -11.23 4.98
CA ILE A 116 5.51 -10.21 3.94
C ILE A 116 4.13 -9.55 3.90
N ALA A 117 4.06 -8.26 4.30
CA ALA A 117 2.85 -7.45 4.37
C ALA A 117 3.04 -6.10 3.65
N SER A 118 3.89 -6.08 2.62
CA SER A 118 4.37 -4.89 1.90
C SER A 118 3.30 -4.19 1.06
N GLY A 119 2.12 -4.80 0.88
CA GLY A 119 0.97 -4.19 0.24
C GLY A 119 1.16 -3.89 -1.25
N ARG A 120 0.58 -2.77 -1.69
CA ARG A 120 0.59 -2.31 -3.08
C ARG A 120 0.94 -0.82 -3.14
N ARG A 121 1.35 -0.37 -4.33
CA ARG A 121 1.51 1.05 -4.66
C ARG A 121 0.85 1.37 -5.99
N TYR A 122 0.60 2.65 -6.25
CA TYR A 122 0.16 3.10 -7.56
C TYR A 122 1.26 2.87 -8.59
N LYS A 123 0.85 2.40 -9.77
CA LYS A 123 1.75 2.11 -10.88
C LYS A 123 1.92 3.34 -11.75
N GLU A 124 3.13 3.56 -12.23
CA GLU A 124 3.41 4.49 -13.32
C GLU A 124 2.69 4.03 -14.59
N ILE A 125 2.18 4.97 -15.37
CA ILE A 125 1.42 4.67 -16.60
C ILE A 125 2.28 4.77 -17.85
N GLY A 126 3.52 5.28 -17.73
CA GLY A 126 4.53 5.31 -18.79
C GLY A 126 4.25 6.34 -19.88
N VAL A 127 3.54 7.43 -19.58
CA VAL A 127 3.30 8.50 -20.54
C VAL A 127 4.49 9.45 -20.63
N LYS A 128 4.64 10.08 -21.78
CA LYS A 128 5.69 11.08 -21.98
C LYS A 128 5.60 12.20 -20.93
N GLY A 129 6.73 12.54 -20.32
CA GLY A 129 6.84 13.57 -19.28
C GLY A 129 6.54 13.08 -17.85
N GLU A 130 5.99 11.87 -17.65
CA GLU A 130 5.68 11.36 -16.32
C GLU A 130 6.91 11.34 -15.39
N ASP A 131 8.01 10.72 -15.83
CA ASP A 131 9.26 10.64 -15.06
C ASP A 131 9.93 12.01 -14.88
N GLU A 132 9.90 12.84 -15.93
CA GLU A 132 10.53 14.17 -15.94
C GLU A 132 9.93 15.09 -14.87
N TYR A 133 8.60 15.03 -14.71
CA TYR A 133 7.85 15.87 -13.78
C TYR A 133 7.49 15.19 -12.47
N LYS A 134 7.97 13.99 -12.19
CA LYS A 134 7.81 13.30 -10.91
C LYS A 134 8.38 14.13 -9.77
N GLY A 135 7.53 14.48 -8.79
CA GLY A 135 7.88 15.43 -7.72
C GLY A 135 7.98 16.90 -8.15
N LYS A 136 7.71 17.20 -9.44
CA LYS A 136 7.68 18.55 -9.99
C LYS A 136 6.30 18.90 -10.58
N GLY A 137 5.25 18.30 -10.02
CA GLY A 137 3.87 18.46 -10.46
C GLY A 137 3.18 17.13 -10.77
N VAL A 138 3.91 16.03 -10.95
CA VAL A 138 3.34 14.68 -11.02
C VAL A 138 3.42 14.02 -9.64
N SER A 139 2.29 13.49 -9.17
CA SER A 139 2.15 12.84 -7.87
C SER A 139 1.34 11.54 -7.98
N TYR A 140 1.63 10.61 -7.04
CA TYR A 140 0.90 9.35 -6.84
C TYR A 140 0.26 9.29 -5.45
N CYS A 141 0.28 10.39 -4.67
CA CYS A 141 -0.22 10.45 -3.31
C CYS A 141 -0.99 11.76 -3.07
N ALA A 142 -2.33 11.73 -3.15
CA ALA A 142 -3.12 12.92 -2.86
C ALA A 142 -2.94 13.37 -1.40
N THR A 143 -2.88 12.44 -0.46
CA THR A 143 -2.71 12.78 0.97
C THR A 143 -1.40 13.49 1.25
N CYS A 144 -0.31 13.10 0.56
CA CYS A 144 1.01 13.70 0.75
C CYS A 144 1.07 15.11 0.13
N ASP A 145 0.56 15.25 -1.09
CA ASP A 145 0.90 16.38 -1.96
C ASP A 145 -0.27 17.36 -2.19
N ALA A 146 -1.53 17.01 -1.88
CA ALA A 146 -2.67 17.92 -2.07
C ALA A 146 -2.48 19.31 -1.46
N PRO A 147 -1.89 19.49 -0.27
CA PRO A 147 -1.64 20.81 0.29
C PRO A 147 -0.75 21.71 -0.59
N LEU A 148 0.18 21.12 -1.37
CA LEU A 148 1.08 21.84 -2.29
C LEU A 148 0.36 22.40 -3.53
N PHE A 149 -0.83 21.84 -3.81
CA PHE A 149 -1.68 22.24 -4.94
C PHE A 149 -2.87 23.09 -4.53
N ARG A 150 -2.82 23.73 -3.36
CA ARG A 150 -3.91 24.60 -2.89
C ARG A 150 -4.21 25.70 -3.90
N GLY A 151 -5.49 25.77 -4.32
CA GLY A 151 -5.98 26.77 -5.26
C GLY A 151 -5.50 26.59 -6.70
N LYS A 152 -4.87 25.47 -7.06
CA LYS A 152 -4.38 25.14 -8.40
C LYS A 152 -5.37 24.24 -9.14
N ASP A 153 -5.23 24.17 -10.45
CA ASP A 153 -5.97 23.25 -11.31
C ASP A 153 -5.15 21.98 -11.56
N VAL A 154 -5.78 20.81 -11.42
CA VAL A 154 -5.07 19.54 -11.56
C VAL A 154 -5.83 18.54 -12.44
N VAL A 155 -5.08 17.61 -13.03
CA VAL A 155 -5.62 16.41 -13.66
C VAL A 155 -5.47 15.24 -12.71
N VAL A 156 -6.49 14.40 -12.63
CA VAL A 156 -6.43 13.09 -12.00
C VAL A 156 -6.62 12.02 -13.07
N VAL A 157 -5.71 11.05 -13.12
CA VAL A 157 -5.80 9.88 -14.00
C VAL A 157 -6.21 8.67 -13.18
N GLY A 158 -7.42 8.17 -13.40
CA GLY A 158 -7.91 6.99 -12.68
C GLY A 158 -9.40 7.05 -12.35
N GLY A 159 -10.23 6.38 -13.14
CA GLY A 159 -11.70 6.32 -12.97
C GLY A 159 -12.22 5.22 -12.05
N GLY A 160 -11.34 4.45 -11.38
CA GLY A 160 -11.73 3.42 -10.42
C GLY A 160 -12.05 3.98 -9.02
N SER A 161 -12.53 3.11 -8.13
CA SER A 161 -12.93 3.51 -6.75
C SER A 161 -11.84 4.29 -6.02
N SER A 162 -10.58 3.85 -6.11
CA SER A 162 -9.46 4.54 -5.46
C SER A 162 -9.23 5.93 -6.06
N GLY A 163 -9.19 6.04 -7.40
CA GLY A 163 -8.99 7.33 -8.07
C GLY A 163 -10.08 8.35 -7.74
N ILE A 164 -11.34 7.90 -7.67
CA ILE A 164 -12.47 8.77 -7.31
C ILE A 164 -12.38 9.21 -5.84
N GLN A 165 -12.02 8.32 -4.91
CA GLN A 165 -11.81 8.68 -3.50
C GLN A 165 -10.70 9.71 -3.34
N GLU A 166 -9.56 9.52 -4.01
CA GLU A 166 -8.46 10.46 -3.99
C GLU A 166 -8.83 11.80 -4.66
N THR A 167 -9.65 11.76 -5.72
CA THR A 167 -10.20 12.98 -6.35
C THR A 167 -11.07 13.78 -5.39
N LEU A 168 -11.99 13.13 -4.67
CA LEU A 168 -12.83 13.79 -3.66
C LEU A 168 -11.98 14.43 -2.54
N ARG A 169 -10.85 13.82 -2.18
CA ARG A 169 -9.89 14.40 -1.25
C ARG A 169 -9.21 15.64 -1.82
N LEU A 170 -8.71 15.56 -3.07
CA LEU A 170 -8.04 16.67 -3.75
C LEU A 170 -8.93 17.90 -3.87
N LEU A 171 -10.22 17.72 -4.16
CA LEU A 171 -11.21 18.80 -4.30
C LEU A 171 -11.33 19.72 -3.08
N LYS A 172 -10.86 19.31 -1.91
CA LYS A 172 -10.80 20.15 -0.70
C LYS A 172 -9.65 21.16 -0.70
N PHE A 173 -8.67 20.96 -1.56
CA PHE A 173 -7.45 21.78 -1.60
C PHE A 173 -7.34 22.55 -2.90
N VAL A 174 -7.65 21.90 -4.02
CA VAL A 174 -7.44 22.42 -5.38
C VAL A 174 -8.61 23.28 -5.83
N ASN A 175 -8.38 24.11 -6.85
CA ASN A 175 -9.40 24.94 -7.46
C ASN A 175 -10.35 24.09 -8.33
N SER A 176 -9.79 23.25 -9.19
CA SER A 176 -10.56 22.35 -10.04
C SER A 176 -9.82 21.04 -10.34
N VAL A 177 -10.58 20.02 -10.71
CA VAL A 177 -10.05 18.72 -11.14
C VAL A 177 -10.64 18.34 -12.49
N VAL A 178 -9.78 17.89 -13.39
CA VAL A 178 -10.18 17.13 -14.58
C VAL A 178 -9.89 15.67 -14.30
N LEU A 179 -10.93 14.85 -14.14
CA LEU A 179 -10.78 13.41 -13.92
C LEU A 179 -10.80 12.68 -15.26
N VAL A 180 -9.66 12.10 -15.62
CA VAL A 180 -9.48 11.28 -16.81
C VAL A 180 -9.66 9.82 -16.45
N GLY A 181 -10.70 9.20 -17.01
CA GLY A 181 -11.03 7.81 -16.76
C GLY A 181 -10.83 6.94 -18.00
N PHE A 182 -10.30 5.75 -17.79
CA PHE A 182 -10.12 4.75 -18.83
C PHE A 182 -11.33 3.78 -18.82
N PRO A 183 -12.01 3.49 -19.97
CA PRO A 183 -12.95 2.39 -20.06
C PRO A 183 -12.20 1.06 -20.28
N PRO A 184 -12.84 -0.11 -20.18
CA PRO A 184 -14.29 -0.28 -20.31
C PRO A 184 -15.02 -0.54 -18.98
N HIS A 185 -14.36 -0.54 -17.84
CA HIS A 185 -15.01 -0.93 -16.58
C HIS A 185 -14.90 0.19 -15.55
N GLN A 186 -15.99 0.92 -15.35
CA GLN A 186 -16.16 1.72 -14.13
C GLN A 186 -16.21 0.76 -12.93
N THR A 187 -15.09 0.61 -12.23
CA THR A 187 -15.00 -0.25 -11.05
C THR A 187 -15.48 0.45 -9.78
N ALA A 188 -15.88 1.72 -9.88
CA ALA A 188 -16.40 2.48 -8.76
C ALA A 188 -17.88 2.15 -8.50
N GLY A 189 -18.21 1.92 -7.23
CA GLY A 189 -19.59 1.67 -6.82
C GLY A 189 -20.52 2.87 -7.06
N PRO A 190 -21.86 2.63 -7.23
CA PRO A 190 -22.84 3.67 -7.57
C PRO A 190 -22.86 4.87 -6.61
N ALA A 191 -22.72 4.62 -5.30
CA ALA A 191 -22.70 5.68 -4.29
C ALA A 191 -21.51 6.64 -4.45
N LEU A 192 -20.33 6.11 -4.80
CA LEU A 192 -19.13 6.91 -4.99
C LEU A 192 -19.22 7.73 -6.30
N LEU A 193 -19.83 7.15 -7.34
CA LEU A 193 -20.12 7.85 -8.60
C LEU A 193 -21.13 8.98 -8.42
N ALA A 194 -22.15 8.78 -7.60
CA ALA A 194 -23.09 9.84 -7.26
C ALA A 194 -22.38 11.01 -6.58
N ARG A 195 -21.58 10.73 -5.54
CA ARG A 195 -20.83 11.76 -4.81
C ARG A 195 -19.90 12.59 -5.70
N ILE A 196 -19.20 11.95 -6.65
CA ILE A 196 -18.28 12.70 -7.52
C ILE A 196 -19.03 13.58 -8.53
N LYS A 197 -20.20 13.14 -9.00
CA LYS A 197 -21.06 13.91 -9.93
C LYS A 197 -21.69 15.15 -9.29
N GLU A 198 -21.87 15.17 -7.97
CA GLU A 198 -22.39 16.31 -7.21
C GLU A 198 -21.38 17.45 -7.05
N GLN A 199 -20.09 17.19 -7.31
CA GLN A 199 -19.05 18.21 -7.16
C GLN A 199 -19.13 19.22 -8.32
N LYS A 200 -19.04 20.53 -7.98
CA LYS A 200 -19.15 21.61 -8.98
C LYS A 200 -17.84 21.92 -9.69
N ASN A 201 -16.72 21.63 -9.06
CA ASN A 201 -15.37 21.96 -9.53
C ASN A 201 -14.64 20.75 -10.10
N ILE A 202 -15.39 19.85 -10.77
CA ILE A 202 -14.84 18.69 -11.46
C ILE A 202 -15.36 18.61 -12.90
N THR A 203 -14.46 18.23 -13.79
CA THR A 203 -14.80 17.82 -15.18
C THR A 203 -14.49 16.34 -15.31
N LEU A 204 -15.49 15.54 -15.72
CA LEU A 204 -15.32 14.11 -15.92
C LEU A 204 -15.08 13.84 -17.41
N LEU A 205 -13.87 13.40 -17.76
CA LEU A 205 -13.49 12.94 -19.09
C LEU A 205 -13.37 11.42 -19.06
N LEU A 206 -14.52 10.75 -19.12
CA LEU A 206 -14.60 9.30 -19.28
C LEU A 206 -14.34 8.97 -20.75
N HIS A 207 -13.75 7.82 -21.06
CA HIS A 207 -13.31 7.46 -22.42
C HIS A 207 -12.14 8.29 -22.97
N HIS A 208 -11.34 8.87 -22.08
CA HIS A 208 -10.14 9.61 -22.44
C HIS A 208 -8.89 8.97 -21.86
N ARG A 209 -7.75 9.16 -22.52
CA ARG A 209 -6.43 8.78 -22.00
C ARG A 209 -5.47 9.95 -21.99
N LEU A 210 -4.60 9.95 -21.00
CA LEU A 210 -3.46 10.85 -20.93
C LEU A 210 -2.39 10.38 -21.93
N LEU A 211 -1.90 11.29 -22.77
CA LEU A 211 -0.85 11.04 -23.75
C LEU A 211 0.50 11.61 -23.33
N GLU A 212 0.48 12.83 -22.82
CA GLU A 212 1.70 13.59 -22.51
C GLU A 212 1.46 14.53 -21.34
N ILE A 213 2.46 14.65 -20.47
CA ILE A 213 2.59 15.69 -19.46
C ILE A 213 3.71 16.61 -19.90
N TYR A 214 3.50 17.90 -19.88
CA TYR A 214 4.50 18.86 -20.32
C TYR A 214 4.60 20.06 -19.39
N GLY A 215 5.72 20.77 -19.46
CA GLY A 215 5.99 21.95 -18.68
C GLY A 215 7.41 22.49 -18.93
N GLU A 216 7.87 23.30 -18.02
CA GLU A 216 9.25 23.80 -18.00
C GLU A 216 10.00 23.25 -16.77
N ARG A 217 9.91 23.93 -15.64
CA ARG A 217 10.45 23.46 -14.34
C ARG A 217 9.47 22.57 -13.59
N THR A 218 8.17 22.81 -13.81
CA THR A 218 7.05 22.07 -13.24
C THR A 218 6.00 21.85 -14.31
N VAL A 219 5.03 20.99 -14.03
CA VAL A 219 3.89 20.75 -14.92
C VAL A 219 3.20 22.07 -15.28
N ARG A 220 2.83 22.22 -16.55
CA ARG A 220 2.07 23.33 -17.12
C ARG A 220 0.83 22.89 -17.87
N GLY A 221 0.76 21.61 -18.24
CA GLY A 221 -0.38 21.07 -18.94
C GLY A 221 -0.20 19.63 -19.31
N VAL A 222 -1.25 19.11 -19.94
CA VAL A 222 -1.35 17.73 -20.42
C VAL A 222 -2.01 17.67 -21.78
N LYS A 223 -1.68 16.64 -22.56
CA LYS A 223 -2.44 16.25 -23.74
C LYS A 223 -3.27 15.02 -23.43
N ILE A 224 -4.55 15.09 -23.75
CA ILE A 224 -5.54 14.05 -23.50
C ILE A 224 -6.21 13.69 -24.82
N GLU A 225 -6.37 12.42 -25.09
CA GLU A 225 -7.05 11.90 -26.27
C GLU A 225 -8.43 11.36 -25.91
N ASP A 226 -9.43 11.76 -26.65
CA ASP A 226 -10.75 11.12 -26.67
C ASP A 226 -10.66 9.80 -27.44
N LEU A 227 -10.95 8.69 -26.80
CA LEU A 227 -10.81 7.34 -27.39
C LEU A 227 -11.92 6.98 -28.37
N GLU A 228 -13.01 7.75 -28.42
CA GLU A 228 -14.11 7.55 -29.37
C GLU A 228 -13.86 8.29 -30.68
N THR A 229 -13.33 9.51 -30.57
CA THR A 229 -13.14 10.38 -31.74
C THR A 229 -11.70 10.47 -32.22
N GLY A 230 -10.74 10.11 -31.38
CA GLY A 230 -9.31 10.32 -31.64
C GLY A 230 -8.86 11.78 -31.49
N GLU A 231 -9.75 12.68 -31.05
CA GLU A 231 -9.42 14.09 -30.86
C GLU A 231 -8.44 14.26 -29.71
N VAL A 232 -7.36 15.00 -29.95
CA VAL A 232 -6.37 15.34 -28.92
C VAL A 232 -6.63 16.77 -28.43
N ARG A 233 -6.77 16.92 -27.12
CA ARG A 233 -6.99 18.22 -26.45
C ARG A 233 -5.81 18.54 -25.54
N ASP A 234 -5.47 19.81 -25.52
CA ASP A 234 -4.47 20.40 -24.63
C ASP A 234 -5.19 21.04 -23.44
N ILE A 235 -4.82 20.65 -22.22
CA ILE A 235 -5.43 21.18 -20.98
C ILE A 235 -4.32 21.75 -20.11
N ARG A 236 -4.42 23.04 -19.80
CA ARG A 236 -3.51 23.71 -18.86
C ARG A 236 -3.84 23.31 -17.43
N VAL A 237 -2.84 22.83 -16.70
CA VAL A 237 -2.95 22.44 -15.29
C VAL A 237 -1.60 22.60 -14.60
N ASP A 238 -1.64 22.74 -13.29
CA ASP A 238 -0.44 22.90 -12.45
C ASP A 238 0.07 21.54 -11.90
N GLY A 239 -0.73 20.48 -12.04
CA GLY A 239 -0.34 19.16 -11.55
C GLY A 239 -1.15 18.01 -12.10
N VAL A 240 -0.57 16.82 -11.99
CA VAL A 240 -1.16 15.56 -12.43
C VAL A 240 -1.05 14.54 -11.29
N PHE A 241 -2.18 13.96 -10.92
CA PHE A 241 -2.24 12.88 -9.94
C PHE A 241 -2.61 11.57 -10.63
N ILE A 242 -1.81 10.52 -10.45
CA ILE A 242 -1.97 9.24 -11.17
C ILE A 242 -2.41 8.15 -10.22
N PHE A 243 -3.65 7.68 -10.39
CA PHE A 243 -4.28 6.60 -9.63
C PHE A 243 -4.85 5.51 -10.54
N ALA A 244 -4.19 5.27 -11.69
CA ALA A 244 -4.72 4.43 -12.76
C ALA A 244 -4.70 2.93 -12.44
N SER A 245 -3.68 2.44 -11.75
CA SER A 245 -3.56 1.03 -11.36
C SER A 245 -2.70 0.85 -10.11
N LEU A 246 -2.77 -0.33 -9.51
CA LEU A 246 -1.99 -0.71 -8.34
C LEU A 246 -1.16 -1.95 -8.65
N THR A 247 0.13 -1.92 -8.29
CA THR A 247 1.07 -3.04 -8.43
C THR A 247 1.50 -3.52 -7.05
N PRO A 248 1.70 -4.83 -6.83
CA PRO A 248 2.20 -5.34 -5.55
C PRO A 248 3.64 -4.89 -5.30
N ASN A 249 3.97 -4.61 -4.04
CA ASN A 249 5.34 -4.33 -3.61
C ASN A 249 6.07 -5.65 -3.34
N SER A 250 6.42 -6.37 -4.41
CA SER A 250 6.97 -7.73 -4.35
C SER A 250 8.34 -7.89 -5.00
N GLU A 251 8.95 -6.80 -5.44
CA GLU A 251 10.20 -6.81 -6.20
C GLU A 251 11.37 -7.39 -5.39
N LEU A 252 11.45 -7.07 -4.11
CA LEU A 252 12.50 -7.55 -3.19
C LEU A 252 12.46 -9.06 -2.93
N PHE A 253 11.37 -9.73 -3.30
CA PHE A 253 11.13 -11.14 -2.97
C PHE A 253 11.25 -12.01 -4.21
N GLU A 254 12.44 -12.03 -4.85
CA GLU A 254 12.68 -12.74 -6.13
C GLU A 254 12.46 -14.25 -6.01
N GLU A 255 12.87 -14.86 -4.90
CA GLU A 255 12.76 -16.31 -4.65
C GLU A 255 11.32 -16.78 -4.35
N ILE A 256 10.38 -15.86 -4.16
CA ILE A 256 9.00 -16.18 -3.84
C ILE A 256 8.17 -16.31 -5.12
N GLU A 257 7.37 -17.36 -5.19
CA GLU A 257 6.46 -17.60 -6.30
C GLU A 257 5.38 -16.53 -6.40
N LYS A 258 5.14 -16.05 -7.64
CA LYS A 258 4.21 -14.97 -7.94
C LYS A 258 3.28 -15.35 -9.09
N ASP A 259 2.11 -14.74 -9.13
CA ASP A 259 1.24 -14.81 -10.30
C ASP A 259 1.78 -13.91 -11.43
N ARG A 260 1.13 -13.99 -12.62
CA ARG A 260 1.49 -13.21 -13.81
C ARG A 260 1.46 -11.67 -13.60
N ASN A 261 0.82 -11.20 -12.54
CA ASN A 261 0.72 -9.78 -12.20
C ASN A 261 1.68 -9.38 -11.09
N GLY A 262 2.55 -10.28 -10.63
CA GLY A 262 3.55 -10.05 -9.59
C GLY A 262 3.02 -10.21 -8.16
N PHE A 263 1.75 -10.61 -7.94
CA PHE A 263 1.25 -10.89 -6.59
C PHE A 263 1.80 -12.22 -6.06
N ILE A 264 2.17 -12.23 -4.79
CA ILE A 264 2.76 -13.41 -4.13
C ILE A 264 1.71 -14.51 -4.01
N LEU A 265 2.07 -15.72 -4.45
CA LEU A 265 1.29 -16.93 -4.27
C LEU A 265 1.47 -17.48 -2.85
N ALA A 266 0.40 -17.97 -2.27
CA ALA A 266 0.42 -18.62 -0.96
C ALA A 266 -0.69 -19.63 -0.82
N GLU A 267 -0.51 -20.58 0.07
CA GLU A 267 -1.56 -21.50 0.48
C GLU A 267 -2.69 -20.73 1.20
N ASP A 268 -3.93 -20.88 0.75
CA ASP A 268 -5.07 -20.12 1.26
C ASP A 268 -5.36 -20.33 2.76
N ARG A 269 -5.09 -21.52 3.29
CA ARG A 269 -5.39 -21.89 4.68
C ARG A 269 -4.38 -21.41 5.70
N THR A 270 -3.12 -21.29 5.30
CA THR A 270 -1.99 -20.99 6.21
C THR A 270 -1.21 -19.75 5.83
N LEU A 271 -1.44 -19.24 4.62
CA LEU A 271 -0.68 -18.14 4.02
C LEU A 271 0.83 -18.41 3.88
N LYS A 272 1.23 -19.68 3.90
CA LYS A 272 2.60 -20.12 3.61
C LYS A 272 2.94 -19.83 2.15
N THR A 273 4.15 -19.35 1.91
CA THR A 273 4.73 -19.27 0.56
C THR A 273 5.46 -20.59 0.20
N ASN A 274 6.10 -20.62 -0.94
CA ASN A 274 6.99 -21.72 -1.33
C ASN A 274 8.22 -21.86 -0.42
N LEU A 275 8.56 -20.86 0.40
CA LEU A 275 9.72 -20.91 1.30
C LEU A 275 9.31 -21.22 2.75
N PRO A 276 9.94 -22.21 3.42
CA PRO A 276 9.65 -22.53 4.82
C PRO A 276 9.87 -21.31 5.75
N GLY A 277 8.93 -21.06 6.66
CA GLY A 277 9.00 -19.94 7.61
C GLY A 277 8.71 -18.56 6.99
N VAL A 278 8.27 -18.51 5.73
CA VAL A 278 7.89 -17.27 5.05
C VAL A 278 6.41 -17.29 4.70
N TYR A 279 5.71 -16.27 5.16
CA TYR A 279 4.27 -16.07 5.02
C TYR A 279 3.96 -14.75 4.33
N VAL A 280 2.78 -14.64 3.73
CA VAL A 280 2.35 -13.41 3.09
C VAL A 280 0.97 -13.00 3.59
N ALA A 281 0.75 -11.69 3.79
CA ALA A 281 -0.52 -11.15 4.25
C ALA A 281 -0.89 -9.84 3.53
N GLY A 282 -2.17 -9.59 3.35
CA GLY A 282 -2.66 -8.35 2.79
C GLY A 282 -2.61 -8.27 1.27
N ASP A 283 -2.50 -7.06 0.77
CA ASP A 283 -2.75 -6.75 -0.64
C ASP A 283 -1.63 -7.15 -1.61
N VAL A 284 -0.45 -7.48 -1.10
CA VAL A 284 0.66 -8.03 -1.89
C VAL A 284 0.39 -9.47 -2.32
N ARG A 285 -0.53 -10.16 -1.64
CA ARG A 285 -0.92 -11.55 -1.93
C ARG A 285 -1.85 -11.65 -3.13
N SER A 286 -1.71 -12.71 -3.92
CA SER A 286 -2.68 -13.10 -4.95
C SER A 286 -3.99 -13.51 -4.29
N LYS A 287 -5.05 -12.70 -4.44
CA LYS A 287 -6.38 -12.93 -3.87
C LYS A 287 -7.44 -12.13 -4.62
N ILE A 288 -8.70 -12.53 -4.47
CA ILE A 288 -9.83 -11.94 -5.18
C ILE A 288 -10.19 -10.54 -4.63
N LEU A 289 -10.26 -10.40 -3.31
CA LEU A 289 -10.72 -9.17 -2.65
C LEU A 289 -9.59 -8.51 -1.86
N ARG A 290 -9.32 -7.24 -2.15
CA ARG A 290 -8.31 -6.41 -1.48
C ARG A 290 -8.99 -5.27 -0.76
N GLN A 291 -9.23 -5.45 0.53
CA GLN A 291 -9.87 -4.51 1.44
C GLN A 291 -9.14 -4.53 2.80
N ILE A 292 -9.33 -3.49 3.61
CA ILE A 292 -8.76 -3.44 4.97
C ILE A 292 -9.18 -4.66 5.78
N ALA A 293 -10.47 -5.03 5.75
CA ALA A 293 -10.99 -6.18 6.49
C ALA A 293 -10.32 -7.50 6.09
N THR A 294 -10.10 -7.74 4.77
CA THR A 294 -9.39 -8.94 4.32
C THR A 294 -7.90 -8.90 4.61
N ALA A 295 -7.28 -7.73 4.62
CA ALA A 295 -5.89 -7.58 5.04
C ALA A 295 -5.69 -7.86 6.53
N VAL A 296 -6.63 -7.43 7.39
CA VAL A 296 -6.68 -7.75 8.82
C VAL A 296 -6.82 -9.26 9.04
N GLY A 297 -7.74 -9.92 8.31
CA GLY A 297 -7.90 -11.37 8.38
C GLY A 297 -6.61 -12.12 8.00
N ASP A 298 -5.97 -11.72 6.90
CA ASP A 298 -4.69 -12.29 6.49
C ASP A 298 -3.60 -12.09 7.56
N GLY A 299 -3.49 -10.88 8.15
CA GLY A 299 -2.50 -10.60 9.20
C GLY A 299 -2.66 -11.48 10.44
N ALA A 300 -3.90 -11.66 10.89
CA ALA A 300 -4.21 -12.54 12.03
C ALA A 300 -3.86 -14.00 11.72
N LEU A 301 -4.23 -14.49 10.53
CA LEU A 301 -3.98 -15.87 10.09
C LEU A 301 -2.48 -16.13 9.92
N ALA A 302 -1.74 -15.23 9.27
CA ALA A 302 -0.29 -15.36 9.09
C ALA A 302 0.45 -15.44 10.43
N ALA A 303 0.11 -14.57 11.39
CA ALA A 303 0.71 -14.60 12.72
C ALA A 303 0.42 -15.91 13.47
N HIS A 304 -0.82 -16.43 13.34
CA HIS A 304 -1.17 -17.73 13.92
C HIS A 304 -0.36 -18.86 13.28
N ALA A 305 -0.23 -18.87 11.96
CA ALA A 305 0.56 -19.87 11.23
C ALA A 305 2.06 -19.83 11.58
N VAL A 306 2.62 -18.61 11.74
CA VAL A 306 3.99 -18.43 12.25
C VAL A 306 4.16 -19.05 13.63
N LYS A 307 3.22 -18.81 14.56
CA LYS A 307 3.28 -19.41 15.90
C LYS A 307 3.30 -20.95 15.85
N GLN A 308 2.48 -21.56 15.00
CA GLN A 308 2.48 -23.01 14.81
C GLN A 308 3.81 -23.51 14.26
N TYR A 309 4.35 -22.87 13.24
CA TYR A 309 5.65 -23.19 12.66
C TYR A 309 6.80 -23.14 13.69
N LEU A 310 6.82 -22.10 14.51
CA LEU A 310 7.86 -21.95 15.55
C LEU A 310 7.76 -23.07 16.61
N HIS A 311 6.54 -23.45 16.97
CA HIS A 311 6.32 -24.57 17.89
C HIS A 311 6.77 -25.91 17.30
N GLU A 312 6.54 -26.14 16.01
CA GLU A 312 7.04 -27.33 15.29
C GLU A 312 8.58 -27.38 15.31
N LEU A 313 9.23 -26.25 15.02
CA LEU A 313 10.69 -26.13 15.08
C LEU A 313 11.30 -26.41 16.47
N GLU A 314 10.59 -26.06 17.54
CA GLU A 314 11.01 -26.35 18.91
C GLU A 314 10.91 -27.85 19.23
N LYS A 315 9.85 -28.51 18.81
CA LYS A 315 9.67 -29.96 18.97
C LYS A 315 10.75 -30.75 18.24
N GLU A 316 11.02 -30.43 16.98
CA GLU A 316 12.08 -31.09 16.20
C GLU A 316 13.46 -31.00 16.87
N LYS A 317 13.76 -29.89 17.58
CA LYS A 317 15.02 -29.75 18.33
C LYS A 317 15.06 -30.65 19.58
N THR A 318 13.91 -30.80 20.24
CA THR A 318 13.81 -31.63 21.46
C THR A 318 13.87 -33.12 21.13
N ASP A 319 13.28 -33.54 20.00
CA ASP A 319 13.28 -34.94 19.56
C ASP A 319 14.64 -35.38 18.99
N ASN A 320 15.51 -34.46 18.59
CA ASN A 320 16.85 -34.72 18.08
C ASN A 320 17.97 -34.46 19.09
N SER A 321 17.65 -34.15 20.36
CA SER A 321 18.58 -33.94 21.48
C SER A 321 18.54 -35.10 22.46
#